data_58e078b0b6fa0a99f55306fda7127c6d
#
_entry.id   58e078b0b6fa0a99f55306fda7127c6d
#
_cell.length_a   1.000
_cell.length_b   1.000
_cell.length_c   1.000
_cell.angle_alpha   90.00
_cell.angle_beta   90.00
_cell.angle_gamma   90.00
#
_symmetry.space_group_name_H-M   'P 1'
#
loop_
_entity.id
_entity.type
_entity.pdbx_description
1 polymer ?
#
loop_
_entity_poly.entity_id
_entity_poly.type
_entity_poly.pdbx_seq_one_letter_code
_entity_poly.pdbx_strand_id
1 'polypeptide(L)'
;MLAQLWGPGEPGWDKVSRLLANTKVLNRSSLVFQGVGNGEFALGMSLEYAGIQWAANGAPVKVIYPQDGTIAQMEGVGVIRGGPNSESAKQFVDYVSRKDVREMILRFAFRRPARQDLDLATLPGQMPPLSQVKTVDYDEDAWTASRAETLQKILTIIRSTR
;
A
#
# COMPACT_ATOMS: atom_id res chain seq x y z
N MET A 1 -1.03 -6.68 9.27
CA MET A 1 -1.75 -5.42 9.40
C MET A 1 -3.13 -5.58 10.06
N LEU A 2 -4.19 -6.06 9.35
CA LEU A 2 -5.56 -6.04 9.90
C LEU A 2 -5.68 -6.74 11.27
N ALA A 3 -5.03 -7.88 11.45
CA ALA A 3 -5.00 -8.56 12.73
C ALA A 3 -4.31 -7.75 13.83
N GLN A 4 -3.27 -6.98 13.50
CA GLN A 4 -2.62 -6.06 14.45
C GLN A 4 -3.51 -4.85 14.76
N LEU A 5 -4.16 -4.28 13.73
CA LEU A 5 -5.06 -3.14 13.86
C LEU A 5 -6.26 -3.45 14.75
N TRP A 6 -6.85 -4.63 14.59
CA TRP A 6 -8.07 -5.04 15.31
C TRP A 6 -7.80 -5.76 16.64
N GLY A 7 -6.55 -5.81 17.05
CA GLY A 7 -6.09 -6.38 18.31
C GLY A 7 -5.52 -7.78 18.18
N PRO A 8 -4.60 -8.13 19.07
CA PRO A 8 -4.02 -9.46 19.10
C PRO A 8 -5.07 -10.51 19.53
N GLY A 9 -4.93 -11.71 19.02
CA GLY A 9 -5.75 -12.86 19.42
C GLY A 9 -7.04 -13.03 18.59
N GLU A 10 -7.93 -13.87 19.13
CA GLU A 10 -9.13 -14.33 18.42
C GLU A 10 -10.09 -13.22 17.98
N PRO A 11 -10.40 -12.16 18.76
CA PRO A 11 -11.32 -11.11 18.29
C PRO A 11 -10.87 -10.39 17.03
N GLY A 12 -9.56 -10.18 16.86
CA GLY A 12 -8.99 -9.59 15.63
C GLY A 12 -9.11 -10.55 14.46
N TRP A 13 -8.86 -11.83 14.68
CA TRP A 13 -8.97 -12.87 13.65
C TRP A 13 -10.42 -13.15 13.23
N ASP A 14 -11.39 -13.03 14.13
CA ASP A 14 -12.82 -13.11 13.79
C ASP A 14 -13.23 -12.02 12.82
N LYS A 15 -12.74 -10.78 13.03
CA LYS A 15 -12.97 -9.69 12.08
C LYS A 15 -12.32 -9.96 10.73
N VAL A 16 -11.09 -10.50 10.70
CA VAL A 16 -10.40 -10.89 9.46
C VAL A 16 -11.19 -11.99 8.75
N SER A 17 -11.68 -13.00 9.47
CA SER A 17 -12.49 -14.08 8.90
C SER A 17 -13.78 -13.57 8.25
N ARG A 18 -14.52 -12.69 8.95
CA ARG A 18 -15.73 -12.06 8.40
C ARG A 18 -15.45 -11.19 7.19
N LEU A 19 -14.31 -10.46 7.17
CA LEU A 19 -13.89 -9.71 6.00
C LEU A 19 -13.61 -10.65 4.82
N LEU A 20 -12.84 -11.70 5.02
CA LEU A 20 -12.47 -12.65 3.96
C LEU A 20 -13.66 -13.43 3.42
N ALA A 21 -14.67 -13.73 4.25
CA ALA A 21 -15.92 -14.37 3.82
C ALA A 21 -16.72 -13.51 2.84
N ASN A 22 -16.56 -12.19 2.90
CA ASN A 22 -17.23 -11.21 2.02
C ASN A 22 -16.29 -10.61 0.96
N THR A 23 -15.10 -11.19 0.78
CA THR A 23 -14.08 -10.64 -0.11
C THR A 23 -13.65 -11.66 -1.16
N LYS A 24 -13.59 -11.25 -2.41
CA LYS A 24 -12.94 -12.03 -3.46
C LYS A 24 -11.43 -11.76 -3.46
N VAL A 25 -10.65 -12.72 -3.01
CA VAL A 25 -9.19 -12.63 -3.05
C VAL A 25 -8.71 -12.91 -4.47
N LEU A 26 -7.99 -11.95 -5.04
CA LEU A 26 -7.44 -12.01 -6.40
C LEU A 26 -5.94 -12.32 -6.37
N ASN A 27 -5.44 -12.93 -7.43
CA ASN A 27 -4.05 -13.36 -7.51
C ASN A 27 -3.07 -12.25 -7.95
N ARG A 28 -3.57 -11.06 -8.32
CA ARG A 28 -2.78 -9.88 -8.71
C ARG A 28 -3.43 -8.62 -8.19
N SER A 29 -2.64 -7.70 -7.64
CA SER A 29 -3.12 -6.39 -7.18
C SER A 29 -3.75 -5.56 -8.31
N SER A 30 -3.23 -5.67 -9.54
CA SER A 30 -3.79 -4.99 -10.71
C SER A 30 -5.25 -5.34 -10.98
N LEU A 31 -5.66 -6.56 -10.73
CA LEU A 31 -7.05 -6.99 -10.91
C LEU A 31 -8.01 -6.34 -9.92
N VAL A 32 -7.52 -5.92 -8.75
CA VAL A 32 -8.35 -5.24 -7.74
C VAL A 32 -8.77 -3.86 -8.25
N PHE A 33 -7.80 -3.01 -8.60
CA PHE A 33 -8.15 -1.66 -9.04
C PHE A 33 -8.76 -1.62 -10.45
N GLN A 34 -8.44 -2.57 -11.34
CA GLN A 34 -9.13 -2.74 -12.62
C GLN A 34 -10.59 -3.13 -12.40
N GLY A 35 -10.87 -4.11 -11.55
CA GLY A 35 -12.23 -4.57 -11.29
C GLY A 35 -13.11 -3.49 -10.63
N VAL A 36 -12.53 -2.65 -9.75
CA VAL A 36 -13.26 -1.48 -9.20
C VAL A 36 -13.44 -0.41 -10.28
N GLY A 37 -12.40 -0.10 -11.04
CA GLY A 37 -12.45 0.91 -12.10
C GLY A 37 -13.45 0.58 -13.22
N ASN A 38 -13.62 -0.70 -13.53
CA ASN A 38 -14.57 -1.21 -14.51
C ASN A 38 -15.98 -1.47 -13.93
N GLY A 39 -16.19 -1.25 -12.63
CA GLY A 39 -17.48 -1.46 -11.99
C GLY A 39 -17.82 -2.92 -11.66
N GLU A 40 -16.87 -3.85 -11.76
CA GLU A 40 -17.06 -5.25 -11.36
C GLU A 40 -17.17 -5.40 -9.84
N PHE A 41 -16.46 -4.55 -9.09
CA PHE A 41 -16.46 -4.52 -7.64
C PHE A 41 -16.80 -3.13 -7.13
N ALA A 42 -17.65 -3.06 -6.11
CA ALA A 42 -17.99 -1.79 -5.46
C ALA A 42 -16.82 -1.22 -4.64
N LEU A 43 -16.01 -2.10 -4.06
CA LEU A 43 -14.85 -1.74 -3.21
C LEU A 43 -13.67 -2.65 -3.52
N GLY A 44 -12.45 -2.11 -3.37
CA GLY A 44 -11.21 -2.87 -3.48
C GLY A 44 -10.18 -2.41 -2.46
N MET A 45 -9.49 -3.35 -1.83
CA MET A 45 -8.34 -3.05 -0.97
C MET A 45 -7.08 -3.09 -1.83
N SER A 46 -6.43 -1.94 -1.99
CA SER A 46 -5.27 -1.80 -2.88
C SER A 46 -4.30 -0.74 -2.36
N LEU A 47 -3.28 -0.44 -3.15
CA LEU A 47 -2.31 0.59 -2.84
C LEU A 47 -2.86 1.98 -3.20
N GLU A 48 -2.52 2.98 -2.39
CA GLU A 48 -2.97 4.37 -2.55
C GLU A 48 -2.76 4.90 -3.98
N TYR A 49 -1.54 4.78 -4.49
CA TYR A 49 -1.17 5.30 -5.80
C TYR A 49 -2.05 4.74 -6.94
N ALA A 50 -2.45 3.48 -6.84
CA ALA A 50 -3.25 2.83 -7.87
C ALA A 50 -4.65 3.46 -7.96
N GLY A 51 -5.30 3.70 -6.83
CA GLY A 51 -6.60 4.38 -6.80
C GLY A 51 -6.52 5.81 -7.32
N ILE A 52 -5.48 6.56 -6.90
CA ILE A 52 -5.26 7.93 -7.37
C ILE A 52 -5.01 7.97 -8.89
N GLN A 53 -4.17 7.07 -9.41
CA GLN A 53 -3.88 6.98 -10.83
C GLN A 53 -5.13 6.70 -11.67
N TRP A 54 -5.99 5.79 -11.21
CA TRP A 54 -7.24 5.48 -11.89
C TRP A 54 -8.22 6.66 -11.88
N ALA A 55 -8.35 7.34 -10.75
CA ALA A 55 -9.16 8.55 -10.65
C ALA A 55 -8.63 9.67 -11.55
N ALA A 56 -7.30 9.88 -11.59
CA ALA A 56 -6.65 10.88 -12.44
C ALA A 56 -6.82 10.58 -13.93
N ASN A 57 -6.97 9.31 -14.31
CA ASN A 57 -7.26 8.89 -15.69
C ASN A 57 -8.78 8.85 -16.03
N GLY A 58 -9.61 9.43 -15.16
CA GLY A 58 -11.05 9.60 -15.44
C GLY A 58 -11.93 8.41 -15.04
N ALA A 59 -11.39 7.39 -14.36
CA ALA A 59 -12.22 6.32 -13.84
C ALA A 59 -13.11 6.84 -12.69
N PRO A 60 -14.37 6.38 -12.55
CA PRO A 60 -15.29 6.83 -11.50
C PRO A 60 -14.97 6.15 -10.16
N VAL A 61 -13.76 6.33 -9.69
CA VAL A 61 -13.26 5.74 -8.44
C VAL A 61 -12.80 6.81 -7.47
N LYS A 62 -12.87 6.50 -6.18
CA LYS A 62 -12.38 7.36 -5.09
C LYS A 62 -11.52 6.55 -4.15
N VAL A 63 -10.39 7.13 -3.72
CA VAL A 63 -9.58 6.57 -2.63
C VAL A 63 -10.23 6.92 -1.29
N ILE A 64 -10.47 5.91 -0.47
CA ILE A 64 -11.02 6.04 0.87
C ILE A 64 -9.96 5.60 1.87
N TYR A 65 -9.62 6.47 2.80
CA TYR A 65 -8.73 6.15 3.91
C TYR A 65 -9.57 5.64 5.08
N PRO A 66 -9.33 4.41 5.58
CA PRO A 66 -10.12 3.85 6.66
C PRO A 66 -10.00 4.68 7.94
N GLN A 67 -11.13 4.90 8.62
CA GLN A 67 -11.16 5.61 9.91
C GLN A 67 -10.44 4.85 11.02
N ASP A 68 -10.40 3.53 10.93
CA ASP A 68 -9.65 2.67 11.87
C ASP A 68 -8.15 2.87 11.72
N GLY A 69 -7.69 3.23 10.54
CA GLY A 69 -6.30 3.48 10.19
C GLY A 69 -5.78 2.60 9.07
N THR A 70 -4.64 2.98 8.54
CA THR A 70 -3.90 2.24 7.52
C THR A 70 -2.42 2.19 7.86
N ILE A 71 -1.65 1.37 7.16
CA ILE A 71 -0.20 1.41 7.27
C ILE A 71 0.41 2.36 6.24
N ALA A 72 1.45 3.08 6.66
CA ALA A 72 2.32 3.85 5.79
C ALA A 72 3.70 3.19 5.82
N GLN A 73 3.93 2.29 4.87
CA GLN A 73 5.20 1.58 4.75
C GLN A 73 6.12 2.31 3.78
N MET A 74 7.38 2.48 4.18
CA MET A 74 8.39 3.11 3.34
C MET A 74 8.99 2.11 2.36
N GLU A 75 9.05 2.48 1.09
CA GLU A 75 9.83 1.76 0.08
C GLU A 75 11.26 2.31 0.09
N GLY A 76 12.24 1.44 -0.02
CA GLY A 76 13.65 1.79 -0.03
C GLY A 76 14.35 1.46 -1.34
N VAL A 77 15.42 2.19 -1.63
CA VAL A 77 16.40 1.86 -2.65
C VAL A 77 17.76 1.80 -1.98
N GLY A 78 18.58 0.81 -2.31
CA GLY A 78 19.88 0.64 -1.69
C GLY A 78 20.93 0.06 -2.64
N VAL A 79 22.19 0.22 -2.27
CA VAL A 79 23.32 -0.35 -2.99
C VAL A 79 23.62 -1.74 -2.45
N ILE A 80 23.65 -2.74 -3.33
CA ILE A 80 24.01 -4.11 -2.95
C ILE A 80 25.51 -4.17 -2.63
N ARG A 81 25.83 -4.60 -1.42
CA ARG A 81 27.24 -4.78 -1.01
C ARG A 81 27.93 -5.83 -1.88
N GLY A 82 29.09 -5.50 -2.41
CA GLY A 82 29.85 -6.41 -3.29
C GLY A 82 29.30 -6.52 -4.71
N GLY A 83 28.33 -5.71 -5.08
CA GLY A 83 27.85 -5.64 -6.46
C GLY A 83 28.92 -5.11 -7.43
N PRO A 84 28.93 -5.55 -8.71
CA PRO A 84 29.98 -5.22 -9.66
C PRO A 84 30.01 -3.74 -10.07
N ASN A 85 28.90 -3.02 -9.92
CA ASN A 85 28.72 -1.63 -10.37
C ASN A 85 28.40 -0.68 -9.19
N SER A 86 29.13 -0.82 -8.08
CA SER A 86 28.83 -0.10 -6.83
C SER A 86 28.78 1.42 -6.99
N GLU A 87 29.70 2.02 -7.76
CA GLU A 87 29.74 3.47 -7.98
C GLU A 87 28.53 3.96 -8.80
N SER A 88 28.18 3.27 -9.88
CA SER A 88 26.99 3.59 -10.66
C SER A 88 25.70 3.40 -9.83
N ALA A 89 25.66 2.39 -8.96
CA ALA A 89 24.54 2.17 -8.05
C ALA A 89 24.38 3.32 -7.04
N LYS A 90 25.47 3.85 -6.50
CA LYS A 90 25.45 5.05 -5.63
C LYS A 90 24.92 6.26 -6.39
N GLN A 91 25.44 6.52 -7.59
CA GLN A 91 24.94 7.61 -8.45
C GLN A 91 23.47 7.48 -8.75
N PHE A 92 22.96 6.25 -8.98
CA PHE A 92 21.54 6.00 -9.17
C PHE A 92 20.73 6.33 -7.91
N VAL A 93 21.18 5.91 -6.72
CA VAL A 93 20.51 6.25 -5.45
C VAL A 93 20.45 7.76 -5.24
N ASP A 94 21.56 8.46 -5.50
CA ASP A 94 21.62 9.92 -5.41
C ASP A 94 20.66 10.57 -6.41
N TYR A 95 20.66 10.10 -7.65
CA TYR A 95 19.77 10.61 -8.70
C TYR A 95 18.30 10.46 -8.33
N VAL A 96 17.85 9.25 -7.93
CA VAL A 96 16.43 9.01 -7.59
C VAL A 96 16.01 9.71 -6.29
N SER A 97 16.95 10.17 -5.48
CA SER A 97 16.70 10.92 -4.26
C SER A 97 16.57 12.43 -4.48
N ARG A 98 16.92 12.95 -5.66
CA ARG A 98 16.83 14.37 -6.00
C ARG A 98 15.38 14.86 -5.93
N LYS A 99 15.19 16.14 -5.58
CA LYS A 99 13.88 16.77 -5.47
C LYS A 99 13.10 16.72 -6.80
N ASP A 100 13.73 17.12 -7.89
CA ASP A 100 13.14 17.14 -9.22
C ASP A 100 12.70 15.75 -9.70
N VAL A 101 13.50 14.72 -9.41
CA VAL A 101 13.16 13.33 -9.75
C VAL A 101 12.01 12.82 -8.87
N ARG A 102 12.02 13.13 -7.57
CA ARG A 102 10.91 12.78 -6.67
C ARG A 102 9.61 13.48 -7.03
N GLU A 103 9.68 14.72 -7.47
CA GLU A 103 8.53 15.45 -8.00
C GLU A 103 7.98 14.79 -9.27
N MET A 104 8.85 14.37 -10.18
CA MET A 104 8.47 13.62 -11.38
C MET A 104 7.79 12.29 -11.01
N ILE A 105 8.36 11.51 -10.08
CA ILE A 105 7.79 10.24 -9.61
C ILE A 105 6.41 10.49 -8.97
N LEU A 106 6.27 11.54 -8.18
CA LEU A 106 5.00 11.92 -7.58
C LEU A 106 3.96 12.24 -8.65
N ARG A 107 4.30 13.05 -9.64
CA ARG A 107 3.38 13.50 -10.71
C ARG A 107 2.95 12.39 -11.66
N PHE A 108 3.85 11.48 -12.03
CA PHE A 108 3.59 10.47 -13.06
C PHE A 108 3.24 9.09 -12.48
N ALA A 109 3.77 8.75 -11.30
CA ALA A 109 3.52 7.46 -10.66
C ALA A 109 2.64 7.56 -9.42
N PHE A 110 2.24 8.76 -8.99
CA PHE A 110 1.40 9.01 -7.83
C PHE A 110 1.95 8.38 -6.54
N ARG A 111 3.27 8.21 -6.46
CA ARG A 111 3.94 7.65 -5.29
C ARG A 111 4.17 8.74 -4.26
N ARG A 112 3.66 8.54 -3.06
CA ARG A 112 3.86 9.45 -1.94
C ARG A 112 5.36 9.61 -1.67
N PRO A 113 5.90 10.84 -1.69
CA PRO A 113 7.33 11.04 -1.47
C PRO A 113 7.68 10.92 0.01
N ALA A 114 8.89 10.42 0.31
CA ALA A 114 9.47 10.52 1.64
C ALA A 114 9.94 11.96 1.97
N ARG A 115 10.12 12.80 0.94
CA ARG A 115 10.51 14.21 1.09
C ARG A 115 9.32 15.06 1.53
N GLN A 116 9.55 15.95 2.51
CA GLN A 116 8.52 16.85 3.04
C GLN A 116 8.44 18.19 2.29
N ASP A 117 9.40 18.48 1.42
CA ASP A 117 9.53 19.72 0.67
C ASP A 117 8.88 19.67 -0.73
N LEU A 118 7.96 18.72 -0.94
CA LEU A 118 7.16 18.60 -2.15
C LEU A 118 5.70 18.97 -1.87
N ASP A 119 5.13 19.75 -2.79
CA ASP A 119 3.73 20.15 -2.70
C ASP A 119 2.82 19.03 -3.22
N LEU A 120 1.97 18.51 -2.34
CA LEU A 120 0.98 17.49 -2.68
C LEU A 120 -0.36 18.07 -3.15
N ALA A 121 -0.60 19.37 -2.94
CA ALA A 121 -1.88 20.00 -3.25
C ALA A 121 -2.13 20.15 -4.76
N THR A 122 -1.08 20.11 -5.57
CA THR A 122 -1.15 20.25 -7.03
C THR A 122 -1.42 18.94 -7.77
N LEU A 123 -1.54 17.83 -7.04
CA LEU A 123 -1.75 16.52 -7.66
C LEU A 123 -3.18 16.29 -8.13
N PRO A 124 -3.36 15.70 -9.30
CA PRO A 124 -4.66 15.15 -9.68
C PRO A 124 -5.10 14.07 -8.67
N GLY A 125 -6.34 14.16 -8.18
CA GLY A 125 -6.89 13.21 -7.22
C GLY A 125 -6.71 13.57 -5.75
N GLN A 126 -6.14 14.73 -5.44
CA GLN A 126 -6.05 15.31 -4.08
C GLN A 126 -5.51 14.32 -3.03
N MET A 127 -4.25 13.89 -3.20
CA MET A 127 -3.56 13.12 -2.17
C MET A 127 -3.43 13.94 -0.88
N PRO A 128 -4.06 13.54 0.23
CA PRO A 128 -3.97 14.32 1.46
C PRO A 128 -2.56 14.24 2.04
N PRO A 129 -2.10 15.25 2.79
CA PRO A 129 -0.89 15.11 3.61
C PRO A 129 -0.97 13.88 4.51
N LEU A 130 0.15 13.20 4.74
CA LEU A 130 0.15 11.99 5.57
C LEU A 130 -0.34 12.26 6.99
N SER A 131 -0.13 13.48 7.50
CA SER A 131 -0.64 13.93 8.81
C SER A 131 -2.18 13.94 8.93
N GLN A 132 -2.88 13.93 7.80
CA GLN A 132 -4.36 13.83 7.75
C GLN A 132 -4.85 12.40 7.57
N VAL A 133 -3.94 11.46 7.33
CA VAL A 133 -4.26 10.03 7.20
C VAL A 133 -3.95 9.35 8.52
N LYS A 134 -4.95 8.74 9.14
CA LYS A 134 -4.72 7.95 10.35
C LYS A 134 -3.86 6.74 10.01
N THR A 135 -2.63 6.75 10.47
CA THR A 135 -1.73 5.60 10.35
C THR A 135 -1.73 4.79 11.65
N VAL A 136 -1.52 3.50 11.52
CA VAL A 136 -1.30 2.61 12.67
C VAL A 136 0.17 2.30 12.79
N ASP A 137 0.62 2.17 14.02
CA ASP A 137 1.96 1.69 14.30
C ASP A 137 2.05 0.22 13.86
N TYR A 138 2.98 -0.04 12.96
CA TYR A 138 3.15 -1.35 12.34
C TYR A 138 4.49 -1.95 12.75
N ASP A 139 4.45 -2.97 13.58
CA ASP A 139 5.62 -3.70 14.02
C ASP A 139 6.10 -4.65 12.91
N GLU A 140 7.11 -4.22 12.14
CA GLU A 140 7.69 -5.00 11.04
C GLU A 140 8.44 -6.25 11.54
N ASP A 141 9.09 -6.16 12.69
CA ASP A 141 9.84 -7.28 13.28
C ASP A 141 8.89 -8.37 13.76
N ALA A 142 7.85 -8.01 14.47
CA ALA A 142 6.79 -8.94 14.88
C ALA A 142 6.08 -9.55 13.67
N TRP A 143 5.83 -8.77 12.62
CA TRP A 143 5.27 -9.28 11.37
C TRP A 143 6.21 -10.29 10.70
N THR A 144 7.48 -9.97 10.59
CA THR A 144 8.47 -10.84 9.96
C THR A 144 8.60 -12.16 10.72
N ALA A 145 8.63 -12.10 12.05
CA ALA A 145 8.69 -13.28 12.91
C ALA A 145 7.46 -14.19 12.77
N SER A 146 6.26 -13.60 12.66
CA SER A 146 4.98 -14.35 12.60
C SER A 146 4.47 -14.58 11.17
N ARG A 147 5.22 -14.19 10.15
CA ARG A 147 4.75 -14.19 8.73
C ARG A 147 4.23 -15.54 8.26
N ALA A 148 4.98 -16.62 8.52
CA ALA A 148 4.62 -17.95 8.05
C ALA A 148 3.31 -18.43 8.71
N GLU A 149 3.18 -18.27 10.01
CA GLU A 149 1.98 -18.64 10.77
C GLU A 149 0.76 -17.82 10.30
N THR A 150 0.93 -16.52 10.18
CA THR A 150 -0.12 -15.60 9.72
C THR A 150 -0.61 -15.97 8.32
N LEU A 151 0.29 -16.28 7.39
CA LEU A 151 -0.08 -16.72 6.04
C LEU A 151 -0.85 -18.04 6.06
N GLN A 152 -0.42 -19.01 6.85
CA GLN A 152 -1.13 -20.30 6.99
C GLN A 152 -2.55 -20.09 7.56
N LYS A 153 -2.68 -19.26 8.58
CA LYS A 153 -3.99 -18.92 9.18
C LYS A 153 -4.94 -18.26 8.14
N ILE A 154 -4.44 -17.29 7.38
CA ILE A 154 -5.20 -16.65 6.29
C ILE A 154 -5.64 -17.66 5.24
N LEU A 155 -4.73 -18.53 4.78
CA LEU A 155 -5.05 -19.55 3.78
C LEU A 155 -6.09 -20.54 4.28
N THR A 156 -6.04 -20.92 5.56
CA THR A 156 -7.04 -21.78 6.20
C THR A 156 -8.41 -21.10 6.19
N ILE A 157 -8.47 -19.82 6.60
CA ILE A 157 -9.73 -19.05 6.59
C ILE A 157 -10.30 -18.97 5.16
N ILE A 158 -9.49 -18.64 4.16
CA ILE A 158 -9.94 -18.54 2.76
C ILE A 158 -10.50 -19.88 2.27
N ARG A 159 -9.93 -21.01 2.67
CA ARG A 159 -10.41 -22.34 2.28
C ARG A 159 -11.73 -22.72 2.97
N SER A 160 -11.94 -22.27 4.20
CA SER A 160 -13.16 -22.55 4.96
C SER A 160 -14.36 -21.67 4.60
N THR A 161 -14.11 -20.56 3.88
CA THR A 161 -15.15 -19.59 3.50
C THR A 161 -15.61 -19.74 2.04
N ARG A 162 -15.03 -20.67 1.29
CA ARG A 162 -15.42 -21.05 -0.08
C ARG A 162 -16.22 -22.35 -0.08
#